data_76558cc2159964d4a4df6736ac6ba4b1
#
_entry.id   76558cc2159964d4a4df6736ac6ba4b1
#
_cell.length_a   1.000
_cell.length_b   1.000
_cell.length_c   1.000
_cell.angle_alpha   90.00
_cell.angle_beta   90.00
_cell.angle_gamma   90.00
#
_symmetry.space_group_name_H-M   'P 1'
#
loop_
_entity.id
_entity.type
_entity.pdbx_description
1 polymer ?
#
loop_
_entity_poly.entity_id
_entity_poly.type
_entity_poly.pdbx_seq_one_letter_code
_entity_poly.pdbx_strand_id
1 'polypeptide(L)'
;MRVLAIGECMAELAPAEAPGNYRLGFAGDTFNTAWYLARLRPDMAVSFQTAIGTDAISRQLREAVAGCGIGTDHIRTVPDRTVGLYLITLTDGERSFSYWRDHSAARLLADDAEALAHAMEEADLVYFSGITLAILAPAARKTLLDALRTARAAGKRIAFDPNLRPRLWSDMGEMTETIMQGAAICDIALPSFEDEARWFDDADPEATADRYTAAGAETVVVKNGSDPVHYRQGDAQGAYPVPPWCR
;
A
#
# COMPACT_ATOMS: atom_id res chain seq x y z
N MET A 1 10.37 -11.60 12.95
CA MET A 1 9.97 -11.51 11.53
C MET A 1 10.28 -10.10 11.03
N ARG A 2 10.93 -9.98 9.88
CA ARG A 2 11.25 -8.70 9.24
C ARG A 2 10.24 -8.43 8.15
N VAL A 3 9.60 -7.27 8.21
CA VAL A 3 8.55 -6.87 7.25
C VAL A 3 9.02 -5.64 6.49
N LEU A 4 8.97 -5.69 5.17
CA LEU A 4 9.22 -4.57 4.28
C LEU A 4 7.91 -4.08 3.68
N ALA A 5 7.49 -2.85 3.97
CA ALA A 5 6.36 -2.21 3.31
C ALA A 5 6.87 -1.30 2.18
N ILE A 6 6.29 -1.43 0.98
CA ILE A 6 6.72 -0.71 -0.22
C ILE A 6 5.58 0.18 -0.73
N GLY A 7 5.83 1.48 -0.85
CA GLY A 7 4.84 2.40 -1.43
C GLY A 7 5.13 3.87 -1.18
N GLU A 8 4.13 4.71 -1.37
CA GLU A 8 4.24 6.14 -1.18
C GLU A 8 3.77 6.57 0.21
N CYS A 9 4.51 7.45 0.83
CA CYS A 9 4.08 8.27 1.95
C CYS A 9 4.11 9.74 1.53
N MET A 10 3.01 10.46 1.75
CA MET A 10 2.82 11.85 1.33
C MET A 10 2.75 12.76 2.55
N ALA A 11 3.08 14.03 2.33
CA ALA A 11 2.70 15.09 3.26
C ALA A 11 1.18 15.24 3.26
N GLU A 12 0.58 15.24 4.44
CA GLU A 12 -0.85 15.44 4.67
C GLU A 12 -1.09 16.81 5.29
N LEU A 13 -1.91 17.63 4.67
CA LEU A 13 -2.42 18.86 5.25
C LEU A 13 -3.87 18.64 5.72
N ALA A 14 -4.03 18.40 7.02
CA ALA A 14 -5.33 18.26 7.66
C ALA A 14 -5.79 19.58 8.26
N PRO A 15 -7.09 19.96 8.17
CA PRO A 15 -7.61 21.17 8.81
C PRO A 15 -7.27 21.20 10.29
N ALA A 16 -6.85 22.37 10.79
CA ALA A 16 -6.68 22.67 12.21
C ALA A 16 -7.92 23.41 12.76
N GLU A 17 -7.93 23.68 14.07
CA GLU A 17 -9.08 24.30 14.73
C GLU A 17 -9.44 25.68 14.16
N ALA A 18 -8.43 26.50 13.83
CA ALA A 18 -8.67 27.82 13.25
C ALA A 18 -8.84 27.72 11.73
N PRO A 19 -9.87 28.35 11.14
CA PRO A 19 -10.09 28.41 9.71
C PRO A 19 -8.84 28.88 8.93
N GLY A 20 -8.49 28.17 7.87
CA GLY A 20 -7.32 28.48 7.04
C GLY A 20 -5.99 27.96 7.59
N ASN A 21 -5.97 27.40 8.80
CA ASN A 21 -4.80 26.73 9.34
C ASN A 21 -4.85 25.23 9.05
N TYR A 22 -3.68 24.64 8.82
CA TYR A 22 -3.53 23.21 8.57
C TYR A 22 -2.45 22.63 9.47
N ARG A 23 -2.66 21.41 9.88
CA ARG A 23 -1.65 20.59 10.55
C ARG A 23 -0.97 19.72 9.49
N LEU A 24 0.35 19.77 9.46
CA LEU A 24 1.16 18.88 8.65
C LEU A 24 1.28 17.52 9.35
N GLY A 25 1.01 16.46 8.61
CA GLY A 25 1.25 15.07 8.96
C GLY A 25 1.88 14.32 7.79
N PHE A 26 2.10 13.03 7.98
CA PHE A 26 2.55 12.14 6.92
C PHE A 26 1.69 10.89 6.93
N ALA A 27 1.18 10.50 5.75
CA ALA A 27 0.34 9.33 5.60
C ALA A 27 0.43 8.73 4.18
N GLY A 28 0.10 7.46 4.08
CA GLY A 28 0.02 6.70 2.84
C GLY A 28 -0.50 5.31 3.20
N ASP A 29 -1.13 4.62 2.26
CA ASP A 29 -1.78 3.33 2.56
C ASP A 29 -0.78 2.28 3.10
N THR A 30 0.34 2.09 2.42
CA THR A 30 1.38 1.15 2.85
C THR A 30 2.14 1.62 4.09
N PHE A 31 2.36 2.94 4.22
CA PHE A 31 2.97 3.51 5.42
C PHE A 31 2.04 3.36 6.63
N ASN A 32 0.74 3.60 6.49
CA ASN A 32 -0.22 3.41 7.58
C ASN A 32 -0.24 1.96 8.05
N THR A 33 -0.20 1.00 7.13
CA THR A 33 -0.09 -0.43 7.46
C THR A 33 1.20 -0.73 8.21
N ALA A 34 2.34 -0.21 7.76
CA ALA A 34 3.64 -0.35 8.45
C ALA A 34 3.60 0.25 9.87
N TRP A 35 2.97 1.44 10.01
CA TRP A 35 2.82 2.12 11.30
C TRP A 35 1.99 1.31 12.30
N TYR A 36 0.82 0.81 11.86
CA TYR A 36 -0.01 -0.03 12.72
C TYR A 36 0.69 -1.34 13.08
N LEU A 37 1.38 -1.95 12.12
CA LEU A 37 2.10 -3.20 12.35
C LEU A 37 3.23 -3.01 13.38
N ALA A 38 4.07 -1.98 13.24
CA ALA A 38 5.13 -1.67 14.19
C ALA A 38 4.60 -1.42 15.61
N ARG A 39 3.43 -0.75 15.72
CA ARG A 39 2.78 -0.44 16.99
C ARG A 39 2.14 -1.66 17.66
N LEU A 40 1.45 -2.51 16.87
CA LEU A 40 0.70 -3.66 17.38
C LEU A 40 1.57 -4.91 17.56
N ARG A 41 2.68 -4.98 16.83
CA ARG A 41 3.60 -6.12 16.83
C ARG A 41 5.05 -5.66 17.03
N PRO A 42 5.39 -5.17 18.24
CA PRO A 42 6.75 -4.70 18.56
C PRO A 42 7.82 -5.79 18.50
N ASP A 43 7.40 -7.05 18.37
CA ASP A 43 8.26 -8.20 18.12
C ASP A 43 8.70 -8.33 16.65
N MET A 44 8.12 -7.52 15.74
CA MET A 44 8.48 -7.49 14.33
C MET A 44 9.39 -6.29 14.04
N ALA A 45 10.41 -6.49 13.23
CA ALA A 45 11.18 -5.40 12.65
C ALA A 45 10.49 -4.95 11.36
N VAL A 46 9.93 -3.76 11.36
CA VAL A 46 9.23 -3.17 10.20
C VAL A 46 10.14 -2.14 9.55
N SER A 47 10.32 -2.20 8.24
CA SER A 47 11.02 -1.20 7.43
C SER A 47 10.13 -0.70 6.28
N PHE A 48 10.45 0.49 5.80
CA PHE A 48 9.67 1.15 4.74
C PHE A 48 10.57 1.48 3.55
N GLN A 49 10.15 1.01 2.36
CA GLN A 49 10.83 1.29 1.11
C GLN A 49 10.00 2.27 0.28
N THR A 50 10.60 3.41 0.00
CA THR A 50 10.03 4.48 -0.82
C THR A 50 11.15 5.33 -1.42
N ALA A 51 10.79 6.40 -2.13
CA ALA A 51 11.72 7.44 -2.53
C ALA A 51 11.22 8.81 -2.07
N ILE A 52 12.14 9.66 -1.66
CA ILE A 52 11.92 11.03 -1.20
C ILE A 52 12.87 11.99 -1.92
N GLY A 53 12.65 13.29 -1.77
CA GLY A 53 13.57 14.31 -2.28
C GLY A 53 14.71 14.66 -1.34
N THR A 54 15.41 15.76 -1.67
CA THR A 54 16.48 16.34 -0.84
C THR A 54 16.03 17.54 -0.02
N ASP A 55 14.77 17.95 -0.16
CA ASP A 55 14.17 19.12 0.48
C ASP A 55 13.83 18.89 1.96
N ALA A 56 13.39 19.97 2.63
CA ALA A 56 13.11 19.93 4.06
C ALA A 56 11.93 19.00 4.43
N ILE A 57 10.88 18.98 3.59
CA ILE A 57 9.69 18.15 3.87
C ILE A 57 10.01 16.65 3.71
N SER A 58 10.89 16.31 2.75
CA SER A 58 11.40 14.95 2.56
C SER A 58 12.21 14.47 3.77
N ARG A 59 13.04 15.35 4.37
CA ARG A 59 13.75 15.01 5.61
C ARG A 59 12.81 14.81 6.79
N GLN A 60 11.80 15.68 6.93
CA GLN A 60 10.78 15.53 7.98
C GLN A 60 9.99 14.24 7.84
N LEU A 61 9.68 13.80 6.61
CA LEU A 61 9.03 12.52 6.37
C LEU A 61 9.91 11.36 6.87
N ARG A 62 11.21 11.35 6.52
CA ARG A 62 12.15 10.32 7.00
C ARG A 62 12.22 10.29 8.53
N GLU A 63 12.30 11.46 9.16
CA GLU A 63 12.30 11.59 10.62
C GLU A 63 11.00 11.09 11.26
N ALA A 64 9.85 11.38 10.63
CA ALA A 64 8.55 10.90 11.10
C ALA A 64 8.44 9.37 10.99
N VAL A 65 8.91 8.76 9.90
CA VAL A 65 8.96 7.31 9.73
C VAL A 65 9.85 6.68 10.81
N ALA A 66 11.07 7.21 11.00
CA ALA A 66 11.98 6.74 12.04
C ALA A 66 11.40 6.90 13.45
N GLY A 67 10.72 8.02 13.73
CA GLY A 67 10.04 8.28 15.00
C GLY A 67 8.91 7.31 15.34
N CYS A 68 8.40 6.58 14.34
CA CYS A 68 7.42 5.52 14.53
C CYS A 68 8.08 4.14 14.81
N GLY A 69 9.41 4.07 14.92
CA GLY A 69 10.14 2.80 15.09
C GLY A 69 10.24 1.96 13.81
N ILE A 70 10.05 2.60 12.65
CA ILE A 70 10.13 1.93 11.34
C ILE A 70 11.51 2.20 10.73
N GLY A 71 12.16 1.15 10.22
CA GLY A 71 13.46 1.24 9.56
C GLY A 71 13.40 2.10 8.29
N THR A 72 14.41 2.97 8.10
CA THR A 72 14.48 3.95 7.01
C THR A 72 15.63 3.71 6.03
N ASP A 73 16.36 2.60 6.17
CA ASP A 73 17.55 2.28 5.38
C ASP A 73 17.23 2.09 3.89
N HIS A 74 16.00 1.69 3.59
CA HIS A 74 15.50 1.50 2.23
C HIS A 74 14.76 2.72 1.67
N ILE A 75 14.78 3.87 2.35
CA ILE A 75 14.23 5.12 1.81
C ILE A 75 15.30 5.77 0.92
N ARG A 76 15.08 5.73 -0.39
CA ARG A 76 15.99 6.34 -1.39
C ARG A 76 15.81 7.85 -1.45
N THR A 77 16.88 8.56 -1.75
CA THR A 77 16.83 10.00 -2.05
C THR A 77 16.98 10.22 -3.55
N VAL A 78 16.06 10.95 -4.14
CA VAL A 78 16.04 11.28 -5.57
C VAL A 78 16.21 12.81 -5.71
N PRO A 79 17.31 13.30 -6.29
CA PRO A 79 17.50 14.74 -6.56
C PRO A 79 16.36 15.28 -7.44
N ASP A 80 16.07 16.58 -7.29
CA ASP A 80 15.07 17.33 -8.08
C ASP A 80 13.62 16.80 -7.96
N ARG A 81 13.35 15.99 -6.94
CA ARG A 81 12.01 15.52 -6.56
C ARG A 81 11.69 15.94 -5.13
N THR A 82 10.41 15.85 -4.79
CA THR A 82 9.90 16.04 -3.42
C THR A 82 8.91 14.93 -3.09
N VAL A 83 8.39 14.89 -1.87
CA VAL A 83 7.29 13.97 -1.51
C VAL A 83 5.98 14.46 -2.12
N GLY A 84 5.06 13.55 -2.36
CA GLY A 84 3.69 13.92 -2.73
C GLY A 84 3.01 14.67 -1.59
N LEU A 85 2.00 15.47 -1.92
CA LEU A 85 1.20 16.23 -0.95
C LEU A 85 -0.27 16.00 -1.22
N TYR A 86 -1.07 15.88 -0.17
CA TYR A 86 -2.51 16.03 -0.28
C TYR A 86 -3.09 16.92 0.83
N LEU A 87 -4.20 17.55 0.51
CA LEU A 87 -4.94 18.41 1.40
C LEU A 87 -6.32 17.82 1.64
N ILE A 88 -6.70 17.74 2.91
CA ILE A 88 -8.04 17.34 3.34
C ILE A 88 -8.92 18.58 3.44
N THR A 89 -10.06 18.56 2.77
CA THR A 89 -11.11 19.55 2.93
C THR A 89 -12.32 18.88 3.58
N LEU A 90 -12.89 19.55 4.58
CA LEU A 90 -14.12 19.11 5.23
C LEU A 90 -15.28 20.00 4.73
N THR A 91 -16.31 19.37 4.16
CA THR A 91 -17.54 20.05 3.74
C THR A 91 -18.70 19.26 4.33
N ASP A 92 -19.46 19.88 5.21
CA ASP A 92 -20.61 19.26 5.91
C ASP A 92 -20.29 17.94 6.62
N GLY A 93 -19.04 17.82 7.13
CA GLY A 93 -18.54 16.61 7.79
C GLY A 93 -17.94 15.55 6.85
N GLU A 94 -18.09 15.73 5.55
CA GLU A 94 -17.52 14.84 4.53
C GLU A 94 -16.10 15.27 4.16
N ARG A 95 -15.21 14.27 3.98
CA ARG A 95 -13.82 14.49 3.57
C ARG A 95 -13.68 14.45 2.07
N SER A 96 -13.07 15.48 1.51
CA SER A 96 -12.57 15.47 0.14
C SER A 96 -11.06 15.70 0.12
N PHE A 97 -10.41 15.27 -0.96
CA PHE A 97 -8.96 15.25 -1.05
C PHE A 97 -8.49 15.94 -2.33
N SER A 98 -7.54 16.86 -2.22
CA SER A 98 -6.81 17.44 -3.34
C SER A 98 -5.37 16.94 -3.31
N TYR A 99 -4.84 16.50 -4.48
CA TYR A 99 -3.55 15.84 -4.58
C TYR A 99 -2.57 16.61 -5.45
N TRP A 100 -1.33 16.69 -4.99
CA TRP A 100 -0.16 17.16 -5.75
C TRP A 100 0.92 16.07 -5.65
N ARG A 101 0.91 15.11 -6.58
CA ARG A 101 1.80 13.95 -6.53
C ARG A 101 2.42 13.56 -7.88
N ASP A 102 2.16 14.30 -8.95
CA ASP A 102 2.64 13.94 -10.29
C ASP A 102 4.16 13.95 -10.40
N HIS A 103 4.83 14.76 -9.59
CA HIS A 103 6.27 14.85 -9.47
C HIS A 103 6.83 14.24 -8.18
N SER A 104 6.06 13.41 -7.47
CA SER A 104 6.57 12.80 -6.24
C SER A 104 7.75 11.86 -6.52
N ALA A 105 8.73 11.87 -5.62
CA ALA A 105 9.88 10.98 -5.69
C ALA A 105 9.46 9.50 -5.63
N ALA A 106 8.37 9.20 -4.90
CA ALA A 106 7.85 7.84 -4.76
C ALA A 106 7.47 7.19 -6.11
N ARG A 107 7.16 7.97 -7.15
CA ARG A 107 6.95 7.45 -8.51
C ARG A 107 8.20 6.79 -9.12
N LEU A 108 9.37 7.01 -8.52
CA LEU A 108 10.67 6.46 -8.94
C LEU A 108 11.19 5.40 -7.94
N LEU A 109 10.36 4.92 -7.02
CA LEU A 109 10.78 3.98 -5.96
C LEU A 109 11.30 2.64 -6.50
N ALA A 110 10.92 2.27 -7.72
CA ALA A 110 11.32 1.03 -8.38
C ALA A 110 12.29 1.24 -9.57
N ASP A 111 12.83 2.44 -9.75
CA ASP A 111 13.77 2.73 -10.85
C ASP A 111 15.17 2.13 -10.63
N ASP A 112 15.48 1.76 -9.39
CA ASP A 112 16.72 1.09 -9.01
C ASP A 112 16.42 -0.36 -8.62
N ALA A 113 16.60 -1.27 -9.57
CA ALA A 113 16.28 -2.68 -9.38
C ALA A 113 17.20 -3.37 -8.35
N GLU A 114 18.47 -2.94 -8.23
CA GLU A 114 19.42 -3.51 -7.29
C GLU A 114 19.07 -3.12 -5.85
N ALA A 115 18.78 -1.84 -5.61
CA ALA A 115 18.33 -1.36 -4.31
C ALA A 115 17.01 -2.02 -3.88
N LEU A 116 16.08 -2.23 -4.83
CA LEU A 116 14.82 -2.90 -4.58
C LEU A 116 15.02 -4.39 -4.22
N ALA A 117 15.85 -5.10 -4.95
CA ALA A 117 16.19 -6.50 -4.68
C ALA A 117 16.86 -6.65 -3.30
N HIS A 118 17.84 -5.80 -3.00
CA HIS A 118 18.54 -5.78 -1.71
C HIS A 118 17.56 -5.57 -0.54
N ALA A 119 16.64 -4.62 -0.65
CA ALA A 119 15.62 -4.39 0.38
C ALA A 119 14.75 -5.64 0.62
N MET A 120 14.38 -6.37 -0.44
CA MET A 120 13.58 -7.59 -0.34
C MET A 120 14.38 -8.78 0.22
N GLU A 121 15.68 -8.88 -0.04
CA GLU A 121 16.54 -9.94 0.51
C GLU A 121 16.54 -9.93 2.05
N GLU A 122 16.52 -8.76 2.64
CA GLU A 122 16.53 -8.60 4.10
C GLU A 122 15.17 -8.89 4.76
N ALA A 123 14.08 -8.96 3.99
CA ALA A 123 12.74 -9.19 4.49
C ALA A 123 12.38 -10.68 4.60
N ASP A 124 11.48 -11.02 5.51
CA ASP A 124 10.78 -12.30 5.57
C ASP A 124 9.40 -12.18 4.90
N LEU A 125 8.79 -10.98 4.95
CA LEU A 125 7.53 -10.63 4.31
C LEU A 125 7.65 -9.27 3.63
N VAL A 126 7.19 -9.18 2.39
CA VAL A 126 7.10 -7.94 1.61
C VAL A 126 5.63 -7.57 1.42
N TYR A 127 5.25 -6.35 1.80
CA TYR A 127 3.90 -5.81 1.64
C TYR A 127 3.89 -4.65 0.65
N PHE A 128 2.96 -4.69 -0.29
CA PHE A 128 2.74 -3.62 -1.27
C PHE A 128 1.24 -3.49 -1.59
N SER A 129 0.86 -2.43 -2.31
CA SER A 129 -0.53 -2.17 -2.66
C SER A 129 -0.75 -1.90 -4.14
N GLY A 130 -2.00 -1.91 -4.57
CA GLY A 130 -2.40 -1.46 -5.91
C GLY A 130 -2.06 0.01 -6.16
N ILE A 131 -2.07 0.87 -5.13
CA ILE A 131 -1.60 2.26 -5.25
C ILE A 131 -0.11 2.29 -5.60
N THR A 132 0.70 1.42 -4.98
CA THR A 132 2.13 1.29 -5.31
C THR A 132 2.32 0.99 -6.80
N LEU A 133 1.52 0.09 -7.36
CA LEU A 133 1.55 -0.24 -8.79
C LEU A 133 1.07 0.93 -9.66
N ALA A 134 0.01 1.63 -9.24
CA ALA A 134 -0.65 2.69 -10.00
C ALA A 134 0.22 3.94 -10.18
N ILE A 135 1.04 4.29 -9.19
CA ILE A 135 1.88 5.48 -9.25
C ILE A 135 3.13 5.31 -10.13
N LEU A 136 3.52 4.07 -10.41
CA LEU A 136 4.71 3.75 -11.19
C LEU A 136 4.46 3.85 -12.70
N ALA A 137 5.46 4.34 -13.43
CA ALA A 137 5.49 4.20 -14.88
C ALA A 137 5.54 2.70 -15.27
N PRO A 138 5.03 2.31 -16.46
CA PRO A 138 4.94 0.90 -16.85
C PRO A 138 6.25 0.11 -16.71
N ALA A 139 7.39 0.72 -17.05
CA ALA A 139 8.70 0.07 -16.93
C ALA A 139 9.08 -0.18 -15.46
N ALA A 140 8.92 0.82 -14.58
CA ALA A 140 9.20 0.71 -13.16
C ALA A 140 8.23 -0.26 -12.46
N ARG A 141 6.97 -0.29 -12.89
CA ARG A 141 5.98 -1.27 -12.43
C ARG A 141 6.40 -2.70 -12.77
N LYS A 142 6.88 -2.92 -14.00
CA LYS A 142 7.44 -4.20 -14.41
C LYS A 142 8.64 -4.59 -13.53
N THR A 143 9.55 -3.66 -13.27
CA THR A 143 10.71 -3.88 -12.38
C THR A 143 10.27 -4.33 -10.99
N LEU A 144 9.27 -3.66 -10.40
CA LEU A 144 8.72 -4.05 -9.08
C LEU A 144 8.11 -5.45 -9.11
N LEU A 145 7.26 -5.75 -10.09
CA LEU A 145 6.62 -7.05 -10.22
C LEU A 145 7.63 -8.19 -10.43
N ASP A 146 8.68 -7.97 -11.20
CA ASP A 146 9.74 -8.95 -11.42
C ASP A 146 10.58 -9.18 -10.15
N ALA A 147 10.89 -8.12 -9.40
CA ALA A 147 11.57 -8.23 -8.11
C ALA A 147 10.73 -9.00 -7.08
N LEU A 148 9.41 -8.75 -7.01
CA LEU A 148 8.48 -9.48 -6.14
C LEU A 148 8.41 -10.98 -6.51
N ARG A 149 8.36 -11.31 -7.82
CA ARG A 149 8.40 -12.71 -8.26
C ARG A 149 9.71 -13.42 -7.84
N THR A 150 10.82 -12.71 -7.99
CA THR A 150 12.14 -13.22 -7.59
C THR A 150 12.21 -13.43 -6.08
N ALA A 151 11.73 -12.47 -5.29
CA ALA A 151 11.67 -12.57 -3.83
C ALA A 151 10.79 -13.76 -3.39
N ARG A 152 9.60 -13.92 -3.99
CA ARG A 152 8.73 -15.07 -3.72
C ARG A 152 9.41 -16.40 -4.04
N ALA A 153 10.06 -16.50 -5.21
CA ALA A 153 10.80 -17.70 -5.61
C ALA A 153 11.97 -18.01 -4.66
N ALA A 154 12.54 -16.98 -4.00
CA ALA A 154 13.56 -17.13 -2.95
C ALA A 154 12.97 -17.43 -1.55
N GLY A 155 11.66 -17.71 -1.45
CA GLY A 155 10.98 -18.10 -0.21
C GLY A 155 10.50 -16.94 0.65
N LYS A 156 10.50 -15.69 0.15
CA LYS A 156 9.89 -14.56 0.85
C LYS A 156 8.38 -14.62 0.70
N ARG A 157 7.64 -14.24 1.73
CA ARG A 157 6.18 -14.12 1.64
C ARG A 157 5.81 -12.77 1.08
N ILE A 158 4.80 -12.73 0.22
CA ILE A 158 4.31 -11.51 -0.43
C ILE A 158 2.87 -11.25 0.01
N ALA A 159 2.63 -10.07 0.57
CA ALA A 159 1.29 -9.59 0.93
C ALA A 159 0.89 -8.42 0.02
N PHE A 160 -0.33 -8.45 -0.49
CA PHE A 160 -0.86 -7.49 -1.45
C PHE A 160 -2.23 -6.97 -1.03
N ASP A 161 -2.36 -5.64 -0.93
CA ASP A 161 -3.65 -4.96 -0.82
C ASP A 161 -3.99 -4.33 -2.19
N PRO A 162 -4.98 -4.83 -2.92
CA PRO A 162 -5.38 -4.27 -4.21
C PRO A 162 -5.71 -2.79 -4.17
N ASN A 163 -6.38 -2.33 -3.11
CA ASN A 163 -6.65 -0.93 -2.78
C ASN A 163 -6.89 -0.08 -4.05
N LEU A 164 -7.89 -0.48 -4.84
CA LEU A 164 -8.15 0.10 -6.16
C LEU A 164 -8.42 1.60 -6.06
N ARG A 165 -7.76 2.35 -6.94
CA ARG A 165 -7.93 3.80 -7.03
C ARG A 165 -8.04 4.20 -8.50
N PRO A 166 -9.23 4.12 -9.11
CA PRO A 166 -9.42 4.37 -10.54
C PRO A 166 -8.83 5.69 -11.04
N ARG A 167 -8.82 6.73 -10.18
CA ARG A 167 -8.27 8.05 -10.52
C ARG A 167 -6.76 8.05 -10.81
N LEU A 168 -6.05 6.98 -10.46
CA LEU A 168 -4.61 6.84 -10.71
C LEU A 168 -4.29 6.16 -12.03
N TRP A 169 -5.32 5.69 -12.73
CA TRP A 169 -5.20 4.93 -13.98
C TRP A 169 -5.80 5.69 -15.14
N SER A 170 -5.14 5.63 -16.29
CA SER A 170 -5.65 6.20 -17.54
C SER A 170 -6.66 5.28 -18.22
N ASP A 171 -6.56 3.98 -17.97
CA ASP A 171 -7.41 2.93 -18.51
C ASP A 171 -7.80 1.93 -17.43
N MET A 172 -9.08 1.57 -17.38
CA MET A 172 -9.61 0.67 -16.35
C MET A 172 -9.28 -0.79 -16.61
N GLY A 173 -9.11 -1.17 -17.88
CA GLY A 173 -8.62 -2.49 -18.26
C GLY A 173 -7.17 -2.69 -17.81
N GLU A 174 -6.29 -1.68 -18.00
CA GLU A 174 -4.93 -1.69 -17.47
C GLU A 174 -4.93 -1.82 -15.93
N MET A 175 -5.85 -1.13 -15.25
CA MET A 175 -5.99 -1.23 -13.80
C MET A 175 -6.29 -2.67 -13.39
N THR A 176 -7.36 -3.26 -13.89
CA THR A 176 -7.81 -4.61 -13.49
C THR A 176 -6.77 -5.67 -13.86
N GLU A 177 -6.15 -5.60 -15.04
CA GLU A 177 -5.07 -6.48 -15.45
C GLU A 177 -3.86 -6.38 -14.50
N THR A 178 -3.44 -5.16 -14.16
CA THR A 178 -2.27 -4.94 -13.28
C THR A 178 -2.56 -5.41 -11.85
N ILE A 179 -3.76 -5.21 -11.34
CA ILE A 179 -4.17 -5.73 -10.02
C ILE A 179 -4.08 -7.25 -10.01
N MET A 180 -4.57 -7.93 -11.06
CA MET A 180 -4.47 -9.39 -11.15
C MET A 180 -3.03 -9.88 -11.35
N GLN A 181 -2.12 -9.11 -11.95
CA GLN A 181 -0.68 -9.40 -11.95
C GLN A 181 -0.09 -9.38 -10.53
N GLY A 182 -0.52 -8.42 -9.70
CA GLY A 182 -0.17 -8.37 -8.27
C GLY A 182 -0.72 -9.57 -7.50
N ALA A 183 -1.99 -9.91 -7.75
CA ALA A 183 -2.66 -11.08 -7.15
C ALA A 183 -1.93 -12.41 -7.46
N ALA A 184 -1.46 -12.58 -8.70
CA ALA A 184 -0.74 -13.79 -9.12
C ALA A 184 0.64 -13.97 -8.45
N ILE A 185 1.16 -12.91 -7.83
CA ILE A 185 2.48 -12.94 -7.16
C ILE A 185 2.33 -13.10 -5.65
N CYS A 186 1.21 -12.69 -5.06
CA CYS A 186 1.06 -12.66 -3.62
C CYS A 186 0.72 -14.04 -3.01
N ASP A 187 1.12 -14.20 -1.75
CA ASP A 187 0.71 -15.32 -0.88
C ASP A 187 -0.47 -14.91 -0.01
N ILE A 188 -0.57 -13.61 0.31
CA ILE A 188 -1.62 -13.03 1.14
C ILE A 188 -2.27 -11.89 0.35
N ALA A 189 -3.57 -11.97 0.10
CA ALA A 189 -4.37 -10.92 -0.54
C ALA A 189 -5.35 -10.28 0.46
N LEU A 190 -5.46 -8.96 0.40
CA LEU A 190 -6.29 -8.15 1.33
C LEU A 190 -7.31 -7.27 0.56
N PRO A 191 -8.15 -7.81 -0.34
CA PRO A 191 -9.09 -7.04 -1.14
C PRO A 191 -10.20 -6.40 -0.32
N SER A 192 -10.84 -5.34 -0.86
CA SER A 192 -12.07 -4.72 -0.37
C SER A 192 -13.22 -5.09 -1.27
N PHE A 193 -14.24 -5.77 -0.75
CA PHE A 193 -15.37 -6.27 -1.55
C PHE A 193 -16.07 -5.16 -2.37
N GLU A 194 -16.26 -3.98 -1.80
CA GLU A 194 -16.88 -2.84 -2.53
C GLU A 194 -16.11 -2.49 -3.82
N ASP A 195 -14.79 -2.47 -3.77
CA ASP A 195 -13.96 -2.23 -4.95
C ASP A 195 -14.03 -3.41 -5.93
N GLU A 196 -13.97 -4.64 -5.43
CA GLU A 196 -13.94 -5.86 -6.25
C GLU A 196 -15.29 -6.11 -6.96
N ALA A 197 -16.40 -5.93 -6.26
CA ALA A 197 -17.73 -6.00 -6.85
C ALA A 197 -17.91 -4.99 -7.99
N ARG A 198 -17.35 -3.79 -7.81
CA ARG A 198 -17.48 -2.73 -8.81
C ARG A 198 -16.64 -2.94 -10.06
N TRP A 199 -15.44 -3.52 -9.93
CA TRP A 199 -14.45 -3.55 -11.02
C TRP A 199 -14.16 -4.94 -11.58
N PHE A 200 -14.60 -5.98 -10.89
CA PHE A 200 -14.46 -7.37 -11.32
C PHE A 200 -15.79 -8.11 -11.36
N ASP A 201 -16.91 -7.42 -11.08
CA ASP A 201 -18.27 -7.99 -11.06
C ASP A 201 -18.42 -9.16 -10.08
N ASP A 202 -17.63 -9.18 -9.00
CA ASP A 202 -17.75 -10.21 -7.96
C ASP A 202 -19.10 -10.08 -7.26
N ALA A 203 -19.88 -11.17 -7.21
CA ALA A 203 -21.24 -11.15 -6.68
C ALA A 203 -21.31 -11.02 -5.15
N ASP A 204 -20.29 -11.54 -4.46
CA ASP A 204 -20.18 -11.59 -3.00
C ASP A 204 -18.70 -11.69 -2.57
N PRO A 205 -18.41 -11.56 -1.26
CA PRO A 205 -17.04 -11.69 -0.74
C PRO A 205 -16.40 -13.07 -1.00
N GLU A 206 -17.20 -14.12 -1.10
CA GLU A 206 -16.74 -15.47 -1.42
C GLU A 206 -16.22 -15.54 -2.86
N ALA A 207 -16.92 -14.94 -3.82
CA ALA A 207 -16.49 -14.84 -5.22
C ALA A 207 -15.16 -14.07 -5.32
N THR A 208 -14.99 -12.99 -4.56
CA THR A 208 -13.72 -12.28 -4.43
C THR A 208 -12.62 -13.22 -3.91
N ALA A 209 -12.88 -13.93 -2.82
CA ALA A 209 -11.90 -14.87 -2.26
C ALA A 209 -11.53 -15.97 -3.25
N ASP A 210 -12.50 -16.50 -3.99
CA ASP A 210 -12.28 -17.52 -5.03
C ASP A 210 -11.37 -17.02 -6.14
N ARG A 211 -11.59 -15.81 -6.64
CA ARG A 211 -10.79 -15.21 -7.70
C ARG A 211 -9.34 -15.00 -7.29
N TYR A 212 -9.09 -14.47 -6.09
CA TYR A 212 -7.72 -14.29 -5.58
C TYR A 212 -7.03 -15.62 -5.28
N THR A 213 -7.76 -16.61 -4.77
CA THR A 213 -7.22 -17.97 -4.57
C THR A 213 -6.88 -18.63 -5.92
N ALA A 214 -7.74 -18.50 -6.92
CA ALA A 214 -7.47 -18.99 -8.27
C ALA A 214 -6.27 -18.28 -8.93
N ALA A 215 -5.99 -17.03 -8.57
CA ALA A 215 -4.80 -16.30 -8.99
C ALA A 215 -3.51 -16.79 -8.31
N GLY A 216 -3.60 -17.52 -7.19
CA GLY A 216 -2.45 -18.10 -6.50
C GLY A 216 -2.20 -17.62 -5.06
N ALA A 217 -3.11 -16.84 -4.48
CA ALA A 217 -3.02 -16.45 -3.07
C ALA A 217 -3.38 -17.63 -2.13
N GLU A 218 -2.53 -17.92 -1.16
CA GLU A 218 -2.76 -18.96 -0.15
C GLU A 218 -3.73 -18.50 0.95
N THR A 219 -3.69 -17.20 1.26
CA THR A 219 -4.54 -16.56 2.26
C THR A 219 -5.22 -15.35 1.62
N VAL A 220 -6.54 -15.29 1.70
CA VAL A 220 -7.33 -14.13 1.24
C VAL A 220 -8.16 -13.62 2.40
N VAL A 221 -8.10 -12.31 2.66
CA VAL A 221 -8.92 -11.64 3.67
C VAL A 221 -9.68 -10.51 2.99
N VAL A 222 -10.97 -10.71 2.77
CA VAL A 222 -11.86 -9.77 2.08
C VAL A 222 -12.47 -8.81 3.09
N LYS A 223 -12.05 -7.56 3.03
CA LYS A 223 -12.64 -6.46 3.83
C LYS A 223 -14.02 -6.13 3.28
N ASN A 224 -15.03 -5.95 4.13
CA ASN A 224 -16.41 -5.75 3.73
C ASN A 224 -17.09 -4.58 4.48
N GLY A 225 -16.42 -3.45 4.57
CA GLY A 225 -16.93 -2.26 5.25
C GLY A 225 -17.26 -2.53 6.72
N SER A 226 -18.52 -2.30 7.11
CA SER A 226 -19.04 -2.60 8.46
C SER A 226 -19.56 -4.03 8.62
N ASP A 227 -19.65 -4.78 7.53
CA ASP A 227 -20.09 -6.16 7.52
C ASP A 227 -18.93 -7.12 7.86
N PRO A 228 -19.20 -8.40 8.12
CA PRO A 228 -18.17 -9.36 8.48
C PRO A 228 -17.03 -9.42 7.45
N VAL A 229 -15.81 -9.49 7.94
CA VAL A 229 -14.62 -9.76 7.14
C VAL A 229 -14.59 -11.25 6.79
N HIS A 230 -14.49 -11.58 5.51
CA HIS A 230 -14.39 -12.96 5.04
C HIS A 230 -12.93 -13.37 4.86
N TYR A 231 -12.62 -14.63 5.17
CA TYR A 231 -11.28 -15.15 4.96
C TYR A 231 -11.29 -16.54 4.34
N ARG A 232 -10.23 -16.83 3.62
CA ARG A 232 -9.89 -18.17 3.12
C ARG A 232 -8.39 -18.42 3.32
N GLN A 233 -8.05 -19.61 3.82
CA GLN A 233 -6.67 -20.08 3.98
C GLN A 233 -6.62 -21.60 3.77
N GLY A 234 -6.15 -22.04 2.61
CA GLY A 234 -6.28 -23.43 2.21
C GLY A 234 -7.73 -23.88 2.21
N ASP A 235 -8.03 -24.98 2.91
CA ASP A 235 -9.40 -25.49 3.05
C ASP A 235 -10.23 -24.76 4.15
N ALA A 236 -9.59 -23.93 4.96
CA ALA A 236 -10.28 -23.16 5.99
C ALA A 236 -10.88 -21.88 5.41
N GLN A 237 -12.16 -21.63 5.71
CA GLN A 237 -12.86 -20.41 5.36
C GLN A 237 -13.85 -20.00 6.43
N GLY A 238 -14.19 -18.73 6.49
CA GLY A 238 -15.18 -18.21 7.43
C GLY A 238 -15.32 -16.71 7.38
N ALA A 239 -16.12 -16.19 8.30
CA ALA A 239 -16.35 -14.76 8.45
C ALA A 239 -16.21 -14.34 9.91
N TYR A 240 -15.59 -13.18 10.15
CA TYR A 240 -15.49 -12.57 11.47
C TYR A 240 -16.27 -11.26 11.51
N PRO A 241 -17.12 -11.05 12.52
CA PRO A 241 -17.84 -9.80 12.69
C PRO A 241 -16.84 -8.66 12.96
N VAL A 242 -17.08 -7.50 12.35
CA VAL A 242 -16.32 -6.29 12.66
C VAL A 242 -16.72 -5.83 14.08
N PRO A 243 -15.75 -5.64 15.00
CA PRO A 243 -16.05 -5.16 16.34
C PRO A 243 -16.75 -3.79 16.32
N PRO A 244 -17.68 -3.51 17.25
CA PRO A 244 -18.46 -2.25 17.24
C PRO A 244 -17.62 -0.96 17.29
N TRP A 245 -16.41 -1.03 17.85
CA TRP A 245 -15.47 0.11 17.90
C TRP A 245 -14.68 0.34 16.62
N CYS A 246 -14.84 -0.51 15.60
CA CYS A 246 -14.24 -0.34 14.26
C CYS A 246 -15.26 0.18 13.22
N ARG A 247 -16.48 0.51 13.66
CA ARG A 247 -17.58 1.01 12.80
C ARG A 247 -17.60 2.51 12.72
#